data_d32c4a1692656e70fb9a68fe89cf40bc
#
_entry.id   d32c4a1692656e70fb9a68fe89cf40bc
#
_cell.length_a   1.000
_cell.length_b   1.000
_cell.length_c   1.000
_cell.angle_alpha   90.00
_cell.angle_beta   90.00
_cell.angle_gamma   90.00
#
_symmetry.space_group_name_H-M   'P 1'
#
loop_
_entity.id
_entity.type
_entity.pdbx_description
1 polymer ?
#
loop_
_entity_poly.entity_id
_entity_poly.type
_entity_poly.pdbx_seq_one_letter_code
_entity_poly.pdbx_strand_id
1 'polypeptide(L)'
;MTPRKATVNRSTKETTISVSVNLDGTGNTNIKTGINFIDHLITSFGKHGMMDLKVNAKSNDGIEHHLIEDTAITIGQAIDKALSTRRGITRFSYASVPMDESLAEASIDLVKRPFW
;
A
#
# COMPACT_ATOMS: atom_id res chain seq x y z
N MET A 1 18.47 14.84 3.32
CA MET A 1 17.33 14.03 3.82
C MET A 1 17.36 12.65 3.18
N THR A 2 17.24 11.60 3.95
CA THR A 2 17.21 10.23 3.42
C THR A 2 15.89 10.02 2.67
N PRO A 3 15.91 9.55 1.42
CA PRO A 3 14.67 9.26 0.69
C PRO A 3 13.84 8.19 1.40
N ARG A 4 12.54 8.43 1.50
CA ARG A 4 11.59 7.46 2.07
C ARG A 4 11.10 6.50 0.99
N LYS A 5 12.01 5.61 0.58
CA LYS A 5 11.76 4.63 -0.48
C LYS A 5 12.05 3.23 0.03
N ALA A 6 11.30 2.26 -0.46
CA ALA A 6 11.56 0.86 -0.15
C ALA A 6 11.05 -0.04 -1.27
N THR A 7 11.69 -1.19 -1.39
CA THR A 7 11.22 -2.30 -2.22
C THR A 7 11.17 -3.55 -1.35
N VAL A 8 10.06 -4.27 -1.43
CA VAL A 8 9.85 -5.56 -0.74
C VAL A 8 9.43 -6.59 -1.77
N ASN A 9 10.14 -7.70 -1.76
CA ASN A 9 9.79 -8.88 -2.55
C ASN A 9 9.37 -9.98 -1.56
N ARG A 10 8.23 -10.59 -1.80
CA ARG A 10 7.69 -11.66 -0.98
C ARG A 10 7.28 -12.81 -1.89
N SER A 11 7.84 -13.98 -1.65
CA SER A 11 7.50 -15.19 -2.40
C SER A 11 7.16 -16.31 -1.44
N THR A 12 6.00 -16.90 -1.63
CA THR A 12 5.51 -18.05 -0.88
C THR A 12 4.98 -19.11 -1.84
N LYS A 13 4.48 -20.22 -1.31
CA LYS A 13 3.79 -21.21 -2.13
C LYS A 13 2.51 -20.64 -2.76
N GLU A 14 1.91 -19.65 -2.12
CA GLU A 14 0.63 -19.07 -2.52
C GLU A 14 0.77 -17.93 -3.51
N THR A 15 1.78 -17.06 -3.33
CA THR A 15 1.91 -15.83 -4.11
C THR A 15 3.37 -15.44 -4.36
N THR A 16 3.57 -14.63 -5.40
CA THR A 16 4.84 -13.95 -5.68
C THR A 16 4.54 -12.48 -5.89
N ILE A 17 5.07 -11.63 -5.01
CA ILE A 17 4.71 -10.21 -4.95
C ILE A 17 5.96 -9.33 -4.86
N SER A 18 5.97 -8.24 -5.62
CA SER A 18 6.97 -7.19 -5.56
C SER A 18 6.28 -5.85 -5.38
N VAL A 19 6.69 -5.08 -4.38
CA VAL A 19 6.17 -3.74 -4.11
C VAL A 19 7.34 -2.78 -3.98
N SER A 20 7.28 -1.68 -4.74
CA SER A 20 8.19 -0.53 -4.58
C SER A 20 7.37 0.71 -4.25
N VAL A 21 7.80 1.44 -3.23
CA VAL A 21 7.14 2.68 -2.79
C VAL A 21 8.14 3.81 -2.63
N ASN A 22 7.72 5.00 -3.05
CA ASN A 22 8.37 6.27 -2.70
C ASN A 22 7.31 7.15 -2.04
N LEU A 23 7.44 7.36 -0.73
CA LEU A 23 6.49 8.16 0.04
C LEU A 23 6.59 9.65 -0.31
N ASP A 24 7.69 10.10 -0.89
CA ASP A 24 7.92 11.46 -1.35
C ASP A 24 7.74 11.57 -2.88
N GLY A 25 6.85 10.78 -3.44
CA GLY A 25 6.55 10.75 -4.85
C GLY A 25 5.56 11.82 -5.30
N THR A 26 5.02 11.61 -6.49
CA THR A 26 4.06 12.52 -7.13
C THR A 26 2.74 11.83 -7.53
N GLY A 27 2.53 10.60 -7.08
CA GLY A 27 1.34 9.82 -7.38
C GLY A 27 1.46 8.97 -8.64
N ASN A 28 2.67 8.64 -9.06
CA ASN A 28 2.89 7.72 -10.17
C ASN A 28 2.63 6.28 -9.72
N THR A 29 1.70 5.61 -10.37
CA THR A 29 1.29 4.25 -10.00
C THR A 29 1.41 3.29 -11.17
N ASN A 30 1.82 2.07 -10.86
CA ASN A 30 1.82 0.95 -11.79
C ASN A 30 1.43 -0.31 -11.01
N ILE A 31 0.17 -0.68 -11.09
CA ILE A 31 -0.42 -1.73 -10.26
C ILE A 31 -0.90 -2.89 -11.12
N LYS A 32 -0.38 -4.08 -10.85
CA LYS A 32 -0.70 -5.30 -11.59
C LYS A 32 -0.90 -6.48 -10.62
N THR A 33 -2.14 -6.69 -10.21
CA THR A 33 -2.53 -7.87 -9.41
C THR A 33 -3.28 -8.91 -10.21
N GLY A 34 -3.77 -8.53 -11.40
CA GLY A 34 -4.67 -9.38 -12.19
C GLY A 34 -6.14 -9.30 -11.77
N ILE A 35 -6.45 -8.53 -10.73
CA ILE A 35 -7.82 -8.30 -10.25
C ILE A 35 -8.14 -6.82 -10.45
N ASN A 36 -8.95 -6.51 -11.46
CA ASN A 36 -9.17 -5.13 -11.91
C ASN A 36 -9.66 -4.20 -10.80
N PHE A 37 -10.55 -4.65 -9.94
CA PHE A 37 -11.07 -3.85 -8.85
C PHE A 37 -9.99 -3.51 -7.82
N ILE A 38 -9.13 -4.46 -7.50
CA ILE A 38 -8.00 -4.28 -6.58
C ILE A 38 -6.97 -3.34 -7.20
N ASP A 39 -6.68 -3.50 -8.49
CA ASP A 39 -5.77 -2.59 -9.21
C ASP A 39 -6.28 -1.15 -9.15
N HIS A 40 -7.59 -0.95 -9.32
CA HIS A 40 -8.23 0.36 -9.22
C HIS A 40 -8.10 0.96 -7.81
N LEU A 41 -8.39 0.18 -6.77
CA LEU A 41 -8.30 0.65 -5.38
C LEU A 41 -6.88 1.05 -5.00
N ILE A 42 -5.90 0.21 -5.32
CA ILE A 42 -4.49 0.46 -5.01
C ILE A 42 -3.96 1.66 -5.83
N THR A 43 -4.36 1.78 -7.08
CA THR A 43 -4.03 2.95 -7.91
C THR A 43 -4.56 4.23 -7.28
N SER A 44 -5.81 4.24 -6.83
CA SER A 44 -6.41 5.39 -6.13
C SER A 44 -5.66 5.72 -4.84
N PHE A 45 -5.30 4.71 -4.07
CA PHE A 45 -4.51 4.87 -2.85
C PHE A 45 -3.17 5.57 -3.13
N GLY A 46 -2.43 5.11 -4.13
CA GLY A 46 -1.15 5.72 -4.49
C GLY A 46 -1.30 7.14 -5.01
N LYS A 47 -2.27 7.39 -5.89
CA LYS A 47 -2.51 8.72 -6.46
C LYS A 47 -2.95 9.74 -5.42
N HIS A 48 -3.95 9.42 -4.62
CA HIS A 48 -4.46 10.35 -3.61
C HIS A 48 -3.48 10.53 -2.45
N GLY A 49 -2.68 9.51 -2.14
CA GLY A 49 -1.59 9.60 -1.17
C GLY A 49 -0.34 10.28 -1.69
N MET A 50 -0.31 10.67 -2.97
CA MET A 50 0.86 11.28 -3.61
C MET A 50 2.13 10.41 -3.51
N MET A 51 1.97 9.12 -3.45
CA MET A 51 3.06 8.14 -3.43
C MET A 51 3.34 7.63 -4.85
N ASP A 52 4.62 7.39 -5.15
CA ASP A 52 4.92 6.53 -6.29
C ASP A 52 4.85 5.09 -5.82
N LEU A 53 4.00 4.30 -6.46
CA LEU A 53 3.69 2.94 -6.03
C LEU A 53 3.69 1.99 -7.22
N LYS A 54 4.55 0.98 -7.14
CA LYS A 54 4.59 -0.09 -8.13
C LYS A 54 4.30 -1.42 -7.43
N VAL A 55 3.28 -2.12 -7.88
CA VAL A 55 2.88 -3.42 -7.36
C VAL A 55 2.78 -4.41 -8.51
N ASN A 56 3.48 -5.52 -8.38
CA ASN A 56 3.34 -6.66 -9.27
C ASN A 56 3.08 -7.89 -8.41
N ALA A 57 1.90 -8.46 -8.54
CA ALA A 57 1.44 -9.58 -7.73
C ALA A 57 0.92 -10.70 -8.60
N LYS A 58 1.34 -11.93 -8.30
CA LYS A 58 0.94 -13.13 -9.01
C LYS A 58 0.50 -14.21 -8.03
N SER A 59 -0.66 -14.79 -8.29
CA SER A 59 -1.11 -15.99 -7.57
C SER A 59 -0.38 -17.21 -8.09
N ASN A 60 0.10 -18.05 -7.17
CA ASN A 60 0.71 -19.35 -7.47
C ASN A 60 -0.26 -20.51 -7.26
N ASP A 61 -1.35 -20.30 -6.52
CA ASP A 61 -2.34 -21.31 -6.17
C ASP A 61 -3.74 -21.08 -6.77
N GLY A 62 -3.93 -19.93 -7.45
CA GLY A 62 -5.21 -19.58 -8.06
C GLY A 62 -6.27 -19.04 -7.10
N ILE A 63 -5.92 -18.79 -5.83
CA ILE A 63 -6.85 -18.32 -4.82
C ILE A 63 -6.75 -16.80 -4.68
N GLU A 64 -7.79 -16.08 -5.09
CA GLU A 64 -7.80 -14.60 -5.06
C GLU A 64 -7.62 -14.04 -3.64
N HIS A 65 -8.23 -14.69 -2.64
CA HIS A 65 -8.11 -14.28 -1.25
C HIS A 65 -6.64 -14.19 -0.82
N HIS A 66 -5.85 -15.23 -1.11
CA HIS A 66 -4.42 -15.23 -0.78
C HIS A 66 -3.67 -14.11 -1.50
N LEU A 67 -4.01 -13.86 -2.76
CA LEU A 67 -3.38 -12.80 -3.55
C LEU A 67 -3.66 -11.42 -2.96
N ILE A 68 -4.91 -11.14 -2.61
CA ILE A 68 -5.32 -9.85 -2.05
C ILE A 68 -4.67 -9.64 -0.68
N GLU A 69 -4.75 -10.63 0.21
CA GLU A 69 -4.17 -10.58 1.55
C GLU A 69 -2.66 -10.33 1.51
N ASP A 70 -1.95 -11.15 0.73
CA ASP A 70 -0.49 -11.06 0.63
C ASP A 70 -0.03 -9.76 -0.03
N THR A 71 -0.80 -9.24 -0.98
CA THR A 71 -0.52 -7.94 -1.60
C THR A 71 -0.63 -6.82 -0.57
N ALA A 72 -1.69 -6.81 0.24
CA ALA A 72 -1.88 -5.83 1.31
C ALA A 72 -0.76 -5.91 2.35
N ILE A 73 -0.38 -7.11 2.78
CA ILE A 73 0.73 -7.34 3.70
C ILE A 73 2.03 -6.75 3.13
N THR A 74 2.32 -7.03 1.87
CA THR A 74 3.57 -6.59 1.24
C THR A 74 3.62 -5.07 1.06
N ILE A 75 2.49 -4.44 0.72
CA ILE A 75 2.38 -2.97 0.67
C ILE A 75 2.65 -2.37 2.07
N GLY A 76 2.05 -2.93 3.10
CA GLY A 76 2.27 -2.49 4.49
C GLY A 76 3.74 -2.61 4.91
N GLN A 77 4.39 -3.71 4.57
CA GLN A 77 5.82 -3.92 4.83
C GLN A 77 6.70 -2.91 4.09
N ALA A 78 6.37 -2.59 2.85
CA ALA A 78 7.10 -1.61 2.06
C ALA A 78 6.97 -0.19 2.66
N ILE A 79 5.77 0.19 3.08
CA ILE A 79 5.53 1.48 3.74
C ILE A 79 6.29 1.55 5.08
N ASP A 80 6.21 0.50 5.90
CA ASP A 80 6.95 0.45 7.17
C ASP A 80 8.45 0.61 6.96
N LYS A 81 8.99 -0.09 5.98
CA LYS A 81 10.42 0.00 5.63
C LYS A 81 10.79 1.39 5.14
N ALA A 82 9.95 2.02 4.33
CA ALA A 82 10.19 3.38 3.81
C ALA A 82 10.10 4.44 4.92
N LEU A 83 9.21 4.27 5.89
CA LEU A 83 9.10 5.16 7.07
C LEU A 83 10.31 5.07 7.99
N SER A 84 11.00 3.93 8.01
CA SER A 84 12.22 3.70 8.79
C SER A 84 12.04 4.06 10.28
N THR A 85 12.73 5.10 10.76
CA THR A 85 12.64 5.55 12.15
C THR A 85 11.39 6.35 12.47
N ARG A 86 10.57 6.69 11.47
CA ARG A 86 9.38 7.54 11.58
C ARG A 86 9.66 8.94 12.12
N ARG A 87 10.91 9.42 12.01
CA ARG A 87 11.25 10.78 12.45
C ARG A 87 10.68 11.82 11.48
N GLY A 88 10.13 12.90 12.04
CA GLY A 88 9.64 14.05 11.26
C GLY A 88 8.36 13.81 10.49
N ILE A 89 7.65 12.70 10.75
CA ILE A 89 6.38 12.42 10.09
C ILE A 89 5.21 13.09 10.82
N THR A 90 4.13 13.36 10.09
CA THR A 90 2.82 13.65 10.68
C THR A 90 2.21 12.32 11.09
N ARG A 91 2.25 12.01 12.39
CA ARG A 91 1.88 10.70 12.93
C ARG A 91 0.39 10.42 12.84
N PHE A 92 -0.44 11.41 13.17
CA PHE A 92 -1.90 11.27 13.25
C PHE A 92 -2.57 11.91 12.05
N SER A 93 -3.57 11.25 11.50
CA SER A 93 -4.37 11.83 10.43
C SER A 93 -5.79 11.27 10.44
N TYR A 94 -6.70 12.03 9.87
CA TYR A 94 -8.10 11.68 9.69
C TYR A 94 -8.56 12.17 8.34
N ALA A 95 -9.42 11.40 7.68
CA ALA A 95 -10.09 11.81 6.45
C ALA A 95 -11.53 11.32 6.44
N SER A 96 -12.43 12.15 5.95
CA SER A 96 -13.83 11.79 5.70
C SER A 96 -14.13 12.20 4.26
N VAL A 97 -14.40 11.24 3.39
CA VAL A 97 -14.55 11.47 1.95
C VAL A 97 -15.90 10.95 1.47
N PRO A 98 -16.79 11.85 1.01
CA PRO A 98 -18.05 11.45 0.41
C PRO A 98 -17.92 11.22 -1.09
N MET A 99 -18.71 10.33 -1.60
CA MET A 99 -18.95 10.18 -3.04
C MET A 99 -20.40 9.73 -3.23
N ASP A 100 -21.22 10.62 -3.79
CA ASP A 100 -22.67 10.44 -3.90
C ASP A 100 -23.29 10.10 -2.52
N GLU A 101 -23.98 8.96 -2.40
CA GLU A 101 -24.56 8.48 -1.13
C GLU A 101 -23.58 7.72 -0.23
N SER A 102 -22.34 7.49 -0.70
CA SER A 102 -21.34 6.76 0.07
C SER A 102 -20.44 7.69 0.87
N LEU A 103 -20.06 7.26 2.06
CA LEU A 103 -19.11 7.97 2.91
C LEU A 103 -18.05 7.00 3.44
N ALA A 104 -16.79 7.34 3.26
CA ALA A 104 -15.66 6.61 3.84
C ALA A 104 -14.94 7.50 4.85
N GLU A 105 -14.72 6.98 6.05
CA GLU A 105 -13.95 7.65 7.09
C GLU A 105 -12.80 6.78 7.54
N ALA A 106 -11.64 7.40 7.76
CA ALA A 106 -10.45 6.71 8.24
C ALA A 106 -9.67 7.58 9.21
N SER A 107 -9.20 6.97 10.28
CA SER A 107 -8.27 7.58 11.23
C SER A 107 -7.04 6.70 11.33
N ILE A 108 -5.85 7.29 11.32
CA ILE A 108 -4.61 6.53 11.34
C ILE A 108 -3.61 7.10 12.35
N ASP A 109 -2.90 6.19 13.00
CA ASP A 109 -1.75 6.48 13.85
C ASP A 109 -0.56 5.65 13.34
N LEU A 110 0.45 6.29 12.79
CA LEU A 110 1.60 5.64 12.19
C LEU A 110 2.64 5.26 13.25
N VAL A 111 2.34 4.26 14.08
CA VAL A 111 3.27 3.74 15.08
C VAL A 111 3.70 2.31 14.75
N LYS A 112 4.76 1.83 15.43
CA LYS A 112 5.25 0.46 15.24
C LYS A 112 4.39 -0.59 15.97
N ARG A 113 3.60 -0.20 16.95
CA ARG A 113 2.71 -1.12 17.67
C ARG A 113 1.45 -1.34 16.85
N PRO A 114 1.20 -2.55 16.34
CA PRO A 114 -0.04 -2.82 15.62
C PRO A 114 -1.25 -2.72 16.55
N PHE A 115 -2.31 -2.12 16.07
CA PHE A 115 -3.58 -2.01 16.77
C PHE A 115 -4.71 -1.74 15.76
N TRP A 116 -5.85 -2.42 15.91
CA TRP A 116 -7.04 -2.21 15.10
C TRP A 116 -8.31 -2.54 15.89
#